data_5a96691640547c9bfeec99d480013916
#
_entry.id   5a96691640547c9bfeec99d480013916
#
_cell.length_a   1.000
_cell.length_b   1.000
_cell.length_c   1.000
_cell.angle_alpha   90.00
_cell.angle_beta   90.00
_cell.angle_gamma   90.00
#
_symmetry.space_group_name_H-M   'P 1'
#
loop_
_entity.id
_entity.type
_entity.pdbx_description
1 polymer ?
#
loop_
_entity_poly.entity_id
_entity_poly.type
_entity_poly.pdbx_seq_one_letter_code
_entity_poly.pdbx_strand_id
1 'polypeptide(L)'
;IRQSLVGSEMCIRDSGRCSLNPNEKKYTISCVIDLTRDAEIIDYYFCESVITSKARLTYESLGPLFLKPKNKLDKKIDTSLNNLEKIYKALKEKRQQRKSIEFNLSETKPISNKSNQILKFSKLNRNEYHGIVEECMILANICAANFLLKKKIPTIFRFHEKPDLSKITNLKEFLASRGFKKNMKSNNFRSSILTWLEESKKTRFEEIINIQILRSMKLAKYDSTNSDHFALALDKYCHFTSPIRRYADLVVHRGIKGYLREQSKNGDASFFYNKNEVAEISELISDKERKAEKITKEAEKFLKCKCAENYIGEDFEGTIVSVFNFGFFVKIHKLNIDGFCHVNSFKGGRRIRYKLDETIQALKGRKENYYVGDSIKVK
;
A
#
# COMPACT_ATOMS: atom_id res chain seq x y z
N ILE A 1 22.46 -12.71 20.62
CA ILE A 1 22.28 -11.90 19.39
C ILE A 1 20.96 -11.08 19.45
N ARG A 2 19.85 -11.61 19.97
CA ARG A 2 18.59 -10.86 20.11
C ARG A 2 18.65 -9.72 21.14
N GLN A 3 19.37 -9.84 22.23
CA GLN A 3 19.50 -8.80 23.26
C GLN A 3 20.36 -7.61 22.81
N SER A 4 21.36 -7.82 21.96
CA SER A 4 22.22 -6.73 21.45
C SER A 4 21.55 -5.87 20.36
N LEU A 5 20.56 -6.43 19.62
CA LEU A 5 19.78 -5.68 18.61
C LEU A 5 18.60 -4.90 19.21
N VAL A 6 18.06 -5.32 20.35
CA VAL A 6 16.94 -4.67 21.04
C VAL A 6 17.35 -3.42 21.83
N GLY A 7 18.60 -3.34 22.27
CA GLY A 7 19.14 -2.16 22.96
C GLY A 7 19.76 -1.11 22.04
N SER A 8 19.92 -1.43 20.74
CA SER A 8 20.63 -0.60 19.79
C SER A 8 19.68 0.31 18.97
N GLU A 9 20.06 0.70 17.77
CA GLU A 9 19.46 1.73 16.94
C GLU A 9 17.94 1.64 16.73
N MET A 10 17.33 0.46 16.69
CA MET A 10 15.88 0.35 16.46
C MET A 10 15.06 0.96 17.61
N CYS A 11 15.29 0.51 18.85
CA CYS A 11 14.51 1.03 19.99
C CYS A 11 14.86 2.49 20.30
N ILE A 12 16.14 2.87 20.23
CA ILE A 12 16.58 4.26 20.50
C ILE A 12 16.06 5.19 19.41
N ARG A 13 16.20 4.81 18.15
CA ARG A 13 15.77 5.62 17.01
C ARG A 13 14.26 5.61 16.86
N ASP A 14 13.66 4.44 16.69
CA ASP A 14 12.27 4.32 16.25
C ASP A 14 11.27 4.55 17.38
N SER A 15 11.57 4.14 18.61
CA SER A 15 10.68 4.29 19.76
C SER A 15 11.06 5.42 20.72
N GLY A 16 12.28 5.93 20.63
CA GLY A 16 12.80 7.00 21.47
C GLY A 16 12.92 8.32 20.73
N ARG A 17 14.09 8.55 20.09
CA ARG A 17 14.44 9.88 19.53
C ARG A 17 13.53 10.33 18.40
N CYS A 18 13.16 9.44 17.49
CA CYS A 18 12.35 9.78 16.31
C CYS A 18 10.85 9.54 16.54
N SER A 19 10.44 8.95 17.67
CA SER A 19 9.03 8.78 18.00
C SER A 19 8.43 10.07 18.53
N LEU A 20 7.22 10.43 18.05
CA LEU A 20 6.47 11.59 18.51
C LEU A 20 5.68 11.25 19.79
N ASN A 21 6.40 10.85 20.84
CA ASN A 21 5.80 10.50 22.13
C ASN A 21 5.02 11.68 22.74
N PRO A 22 3.89 11.42 23.44
CA PRO A 22 3.13 12.47 24.10
C PRO A 22 3.95 13.23 25.11
N ASN A 23 3.73 14.55 25.14
CA ASN A 23 4.34 15.50 26.09
C ASN A 23 5.87 15.65 26.00
N GLU A 24 6.51 15.06 25.00
CA GLU A 24 7.93 15.25 24.72
C GLU A 24 8.15 16.26 23.59
N LYS A 25 9.18 17.12 23.76
CA LYS A 25 9.63 18.00 22.66
C LYS A 25 10.43 17.21 21.65
N LYS A 26 10.06 17.29 20.36
CA LYS A 26 10.73 16.59 19.26
C LYS A 26 11.08 17.57 18.14
N TYR A 27 12.31 17.44 17.61
CA TYR A 27 12.72 18.15 16.40
C TYR A 27 12.09 17.49 15.17
N THR A 28 11.49 18.31 14.32
CA THR A 28 10.81 17.84 13.11
C THR A 28 11.09 18.74 11.93
N ILE A 29 10.91 18.20 10.72
CA ILE A 29 10.67 19.02 9.53
C ILE A 29 9.16 19.04 9.34
N SER A 30 8.59 20.22 9.39
CA SER A 30 7.16 20.42 9.22
C SER A 30 6.84 20.98 7.84
N CYS A 31 5.80 20.45 7.22
CA CYS A 31 5.16 21.00 6.03
C CYS A 31 3.88 21.69 6.48
N VAL A 32 3.82 22.98 6.38
CA VAL A 32 2.62 23.78 6.67
C VAL A 32 1.93 24.04 5.35
N ILE A 33 0.62 23.77 5.28
CA ILE A 33 -0.14 23.83 4.03
C ILE A 33 -1.43 24.59 4.28
N ASP A 34 -1.65 25.63 3.52
CA ASP A 34 -2.88 26.40 3.50
C ASP A 34 -3.80 25.91 2.40
N LEU A 35 -5.03 25.53 2.78
CA LEU A 35 -6.01 24.94 1.89
C LEU A 35 -7.28 25.78 1.80
N THR A 36 -7.90 25.80 0.63
CA THR A 36 -9.29 26.23 0.49
C THR A 36 -10.23 25.21 1.15
N ARG A 37 -11.52 25.56 1.26
CA ARG A 37 -12.54 24.60 1.75
C ARG A 37 -12.67 23.36 0.86
N ASP A 38 -12.37 23.51 -0.42
CA ASP A 38 -12.39 22.41 -1.41
C ASP A 38 -11.03 21.70 -1.51
N ALA A 39 -10.17 21.87 -0.49
CA ALA A 39 -8.84 21.30 -0.40
C ALA A 39 -7.90 21.64 -1.58
N GLU A 40 -8.03 22.83 -2.23
CA GLU A 40 -7.01 23.37 -3.11
C GLU A 40 -5.85 23.93 -2.29
N ILE A 41 -4.61 23.66 -2.72
CA ILE A 41 -3.44 24.22 -2.08
C ILE A 41 -3.33 25.68 -2.47
N ILE A 42 -3.45 26.59 -1.48
CA ILE A 42 -3.25 28.02 -1.65
C ILE A 42 -1.76 28.33 -1.58
N ASP A 43 -1.12 27.88 -0.49
CA ASP A 43 0.31 28.04 -0.26
C ASP A 43 0.82 26.94 0.65
N TYR A 44 2.14 26.74 0.66
CA TYR A 44 2.79 25.81 1.56
C TYR A 44 4.26 26.19 1.77
N TYR A 45 4.77 25.88 2.95
CA TYR A 45 6.20 26.05 3.24
C TYR A 45 6.71 24.93 4.14
N PHE A 46 8.03 24.76 4.13
CA PHE A 46 8.74 23.83 5.00
C PHE A 46 9.54 24.61 6.05
N CYS A 47 9.61 24.07 7.26
CA CYS A 47 10.43 24.63 8.32
C CYS A 47 10.99 23.55 9.24
N GLU A 48 12.17 23.79 9.80
CA GLU A 48 12.65 23.06 10.96
C GLU A 48 11.88 23.56 12.18
N SER A 49 11.31 22.64 12.96
CA SER A 49 10.42 23.00 14.06
C SER A 49 10.61 22.09 15.27
N VAL A 50 10.11 22.53 16.42
CA VAL A 50 10.02 21.73 17.63
C VAL A 50 8.56 21.55 17.97
N ILE A 51 8.09 20.33 18.00
CA ILE A 51 6.70 20.00 18.33
C ILE A 51 6.59 19.27 19.66
N THR A 52 5.43 19.36 20.28
CA THR A 52 5.05 18.55 21.45
C THR A 52 3.72 17.88 21.18
N SER A 53 3.74 16.55 21.01
CA SER A 53 2.52 15.77 20.80
C SER A 53 1.64 15.85 22.05
N LYS A 54 0.34 16.09 21.88
CA LYS A 54 -0.60 16.24 23.01
C LYS A 54 -1.28 14.95 23.39
N ALA A 55 -1.44 14.01 22.44
CA ALA A 55 -2.06 12.73 22.71
C ALA A 55 -1.55 11.67 21.73
N ARG A 56 -1.52 10.41 22.18
CA ARG A 56 -1.35 9.24 21.33
C ARG A 56 -2.71 8.61 21.09
N LEU A 57 -3.21 8.76 19.87
CA LEU A 57 -4.49 8.18 19.46
C LEU A 57 -4.22 6.93 18.61
N THR A 58 -4.98 5.88 18.84
CA THR A 58 -4.91 4.65 18.03
C THR A 58 -6.18 4.54 17.18
N TYR A 59 -6.07 3.89 16.03
CA TYR A 59 -7.23 3.69 15.14
C TYR A 59 -8.37 2.91 15.83
N GLU A 60 -8.02 1.99 16.73
CA GLU A 60 -8.99 1.22 17.52
C GLU A 60 -9.66 2.06 18.61
N SER A 61 -8.92 2.99 19.24
CA SER A 61 -9.45 3.83 20.34
C SER A 61 -10.42 4.89 19.84
N LEU A 62 -10.28 5.34 18.60
CA LEU A 62 -11.15 6.35 18.01
C LEU A 62 -12.48 5.77 17.53
N GLY A 63 -12.54 4.46 17.27
CA GLY A 63 -13.76 3.79 16.78
C GLY A 63 -14.15 4.24 15.36
N PRO A 64 -15.41 4.03 14.94
CA PRO A 64 -15.93 4.59 13.70
C PRO A 64 -16.02 6.13 13.79
N LEU A 65 -15.66 6.82 12.70
CA LEU A 65 -15.54 8.30 12.62
C LEU A 65 -16.83 9.04 13.07
N PHE A 66 -17.99 8.42 12.94
CA PHE A 66 -19.30 9.00 13.25
C PHE A 66 -19.82 8.67 14.65
N LEU A 67 -19.11 7.84 15.42
CA LEU A 67 -19.46 7.52 16.78
C LEU A 67 -18.52 8.28 17.72
N LYS A 68 -19.08 9.05 18.65
CA LYS A 68 -18.30 9.76 19.66
C LYS A 68 -17.32 8.79 20.34
N PRO A 69 -16.05 9.16 20.51
CA PRO A 69 -15.07 8.29 21.16
C PRO A 69 -15.56 7.92 22.56
N LYS A 70 -15.33 6.66 22.95
CA LYS A 70 -15.76 6.13 24.26
C LYS A 70 -15.14 6.88 25.45
N ASN A 71 -14.02 7.57 25.25
CA ASN A 71 -13.35 8.36 26.24
C ASN A 71 -13.49 9.86 25.92
N LYS A 72 -13.78 10.68 26.91
CA LYS A 72 -13.78 12.16 26.77
C LYS A 72 -12.37 12.62 26.43
N LEU A 73 -12.15 12.99 25.17
CA LEU A 73 -10.92 13.67 24.75
C LEU A 73 -10.95 15.14 25.21
N ASP A 74 -9.77 15.74 25.32
CA ASP A 74 -9.65 17.18 25.50
C ASP A 74 -10.39 17.91 24.36
N LYS A 75 -11.15 18.96 24.71
CA LYS A 75 -11.95 19.74 23.75
C LYS A 75 -11.14 20.26 22.55
N LYS A 76 -9.86 20.58 22.76
CA LYS A 76 -8.97 21.04 21.67
C LYS A 76 -8.62 19.91 20.72
N ILE A 77 -8.41 18.68 21.24
CA ILE A 77 -8.14 17.50 20.45
C ILE A 77 -9.37 17.14 19.63
N ASP A 78 -10.55 17.14 20.24
CA ASP A 78 -11.83 16.92 19.55
C ASP A 78 -12.05 17.91 18.40
N THR A 79 -11.80 19.20 18.64
CA THR A 79 -11.91 20.23 17.60
C THR A 79 -10.94 19.96 16.44
N SER A 80 -9.70 19.56 16.74
CA SER A 80 -8.69 19.22 15.72
C SER A 80 -9.11 18.00 14.90
N LEU A 81 -9.63 16.95 15.54
CA LEU A 81 -10.13 15.76 14.85
C LEU A 81 -11.32 16.07 13.92
N ASN A 82 -12.27 16.88 14.39
CA ASN A 82 -13.40 17.33 13.57
C ASN A 82 -12.96 18.16 12.36
N ASN A 83 -11.94 18.96 12.49
CA ASN A 83 -11.38 19.72 11.37
C ASN A 83 -10.62 18.82 10.39
N LEU A 84 -9.85 17.84 10.89
CA LEU A 84 -9.20 16.83 10.05
C LEU A 84 -10.21 15.99 9.27
N GLU A 85 -11.37 15.66 9.87
CA GLU A 85 -12.44 14.97 9.16
C GLU A 85 -12.98 15.79 7.99
N LYS A 86 -13.18 17.11 8.18
CA LYS A 86 -13.63 17.98 7.08
C LYS A 86 -12.61 18.04 5.95
N ILE A 87 -11.32 18.22 6.28
CA ILE A 87 -10.23 18.20 5.31
C ILE A 87 -10.17 16.87 4.57
N TYR A 88 -10.30 15.75 5.28
CA TYR A 88 -10.30 14.41 4.68
C TYR A 88 -11.43 14.24 3.66
N LYS A 89 -12.65 14.67 3.97
CA LYS A 89 -13.79 14.58 3.03
C LYS A 89 -13.48 15.33 1.74
N ALA A 90 -12.99 16.55 1.83
CA ALA A 90 -12.63 17.35 0.66
C ALA A 90 -11.45 16.74 -0.14
N LEU A 91 -10.41 16.24 0.52
CA LEU A 91 -9.29 15.54 -0.13
C LEU A 91 -9.73 14.25 -0.83
N LYS A 92 -10.64 13.48 -0.21
CA LYS A 92 -11.21 12.26 -0.79
C LYS A 92 -12.01 12.56 -2.05
N GLU A 93 -12.82 13.61 -2.05
CA GLU A 93 -13.53 14.07 -3.26
C GLU A 93 -12.56 14.43 -4.38
N LYS A 94 -11.49 15.18 -4.08
CA LYS A 94 -10.43 15.48 -5.05
C LYS A 94 -9.73 14.24 -5.58
N ARG A 95 -9.47 13.27 -4.72
CA ARG A 95 -8.88 11.99 -5.13
C ARG A 95 -9.80 11.27 -6.14
N GLN A 96 -11.11 11.31 -5.92
CA GLN A 96 -12.08 10.76 -6.87
C GLN A 96 -12.13 11.54 -8.19
N GLN A 97 -12.13 12.89 -8.14
CA GLN A 97 -12.13 13.76 -9.32
C GLN A 97 -10.91 13.51 -10.21
N ARG A 98 -9.70 13.35 -9.63
CA ARG A 98 -8.49 13.03 -10.40
C ARG A 98 -8.43 11.57 -10.87
N LYS A 99 -9.43 10.74 -10.53
CA LYS A 99 -9.52 9.31 -10.92
C LYS A 99 -8.33 8.48 -10.43
N SER A 100 -7.97 8.64 -9.18
CA SER A 100 -6.99 7.78 -8.50
C SER A 100 -7.54 6.36 -8.38
N ILE A 101 -6.69 5.36 -8.61
CA ILE A 101 -7.06 3.94 -8.50
C ILE A 101 -6.87 3.52 -7.04
N GLU A 102 -7.91 2.98 -6.44
CA GLU A 102 -7.88 2.40 -5.09
C GLU A 102 -8.20 0.92 -5.16
N PHE A 103 -7.39 0.10 -4.50
CA PHE A 103 -7.58 -1.33 -4.41
C PHE A 103 -8.17 -1.70 -3.05
N ASN A 104 -9.25 -2.46 -3.07
CA ASN A 104 -9.85 -3.04 -1.87
C ASN A 104 -9.25 -4.44 -1.61
N LEU A 105 -7.98 -4.47 -1.21
CA LEU A 105 -7.30 -5.71 -0.84
C LEU A 105 -7.27 -5.87 0.68
N SER A 106 -7.67 -7.04 1.15
CA SER A 106 -7.62 -7.37 2.57
C SER A 106 -6.18 -7.71 2.98
N GLU A 107 -5.56 -6.81 3.74
CA GLU A 107 -4.32 -7.11 4.46
C GLU A 107 -4.61 -8.03 5.64
N THR A 108 -3.69 -8.93 5.96
CA THR A 108 -3.81 -9.80 7.11
C THR A 108 -2.71 -9.53 8.13
N LYS A 109 -3.04 -9.64 9.41
CA LYS A 109 -2.06 -9.59 10.49
C LYS A 109 -2.09 -10.88 11.31
N PRO A 110 -0.94 -11.39 11.77
CA PRO A 110 -0.89 -12.53 12.67
C PRO A 110 -1.43 -12.14 14.05
N ILE A 111 -2.21 -13.02 14.64
CA ILE A 111 -2.62 -12.94 16.04
C ILE A 111 -1.84 -14.00 16.81
N SER A 112 -1.05 -13.59 17.80
CA SER A 112 -0.28 -14.48 18.67
C SER A 112 -0.85 -14.52 20.08
N ASN A 113 -0.57 -15.62 20.78
CA ASN A 113 -0.79 -15.73 22.22
C ASN A 113 0.34 -15.04 23.02
N LYS A 114 0.25 -15.06 24.35
CA LYS A 114 1.27 -14.50 25.25
C LYS A 114 2.64 -15.15 25.08
N SER A 115 2.70 -16.37 24.56
CA SER A 115 3.94 -17.12 24.27
C SER A 115 4.49 -16.87 22.86
N ASN A 116 4.01 -15.84 22.14
CA ASN A 116 4.37 -15.50 20.75
C ASN A 116 4.08 -16.60 19.72
N GLN A 117 3.22 -17.58 20.03
CA GLN A 117 2.74 -18.55 19.04
C GLN A 117 1.61 -17.93 18.22
N ILE A 118 1.68 -18.06 16.92
CA ILE A 118 0.64 -17.52 16.01
C ILE A 118 -0.56 -18.46 16.05
N LEU A 119 -1.71 -17.91 16.45
CA LEU A 119 -2.97 -18.63 16.54
C LEU A 119 -3.76 -18.60 15.24
N LYS A 120 -3.79 -17.45 14.58
CA LYS A 120 -4.53 -17.24 13.33
C LYS A 120 -4.09 -15.94 12.63
N PHE A 121 -4.49 -15.79 11.38
CA PHE A 121 -4.40 -14.53 10.66
C PHE A 121 -5.78 -13.86 10.61
N SER A 122 -5.85 -12.59 11.04
CA SER A 122 -7.06 -11.79 10.93
C SER A 122 -6.94 -10.73 9.88
N LYS A 123 -8.05 -10.41 9.22
CA LYS A 123 -8.10 -9.26 8.30
C LYS A 123 -7.89 -7.97 9.07
N LEU A 124 -7.09 -7.08 8.52
CA LEU A 124 -6.92 -5.73 9.04
C LEU A 124 -8.12 -4.89 8.61
N ASN A 125 -8.95 -4.52 9.57
CA ASN A 125 -10.08 -3.63 9.27
C ASN A 125 -9.57 -2.18 9.20
N ARG A 126 -9.44 -1.66 7.98
CA ARG A 126 -9.18 -0.23 7.77
C ARG A 126 -10.44 0.57 8.12
N ASN A 127 -10.27 1.62 8.89
CA ASN A 127 -11.30 2.61 9.19
C ASN A 127 -10.95 3.97 8.55
N GLU A 128 -11.84 4.93 8.65
CA GLU A 128 -11.67 6.25 8.01
C GLU A 128 -10.48 7.05 8.55
N TYR A 129 -10.05 6.82 9.79
CA TYR A 129 -8.85 7.46 10.35
C TYR A 129 -7.56 7.04 9.65
N HIS A 130 -7.49 5.81 9.12
CA HIS A 130 -6.40 5.41 8.22
C HIS A 130 -6.40 6.27 6.95
N GLY A 131 -7.58 6.55 6.40
CA GLY A 131 -7.75 7.41 5.24
C GLY A 131 -7.35 8.86 5.51
N ILE A 132 -7.67 9.41 6.67
CA ILE A 132 -7.25 10.77 7.07
C ILE A 132 -5.72 10.89 7.04
N VAL A 133 -5.02 9.95 7.69
CA VAL A 133 -3.56 9.95 7.72
C VAL A 133 -3.00 9.78 6.31
N GLU A 134 -3.55 8.85 5.51
CA GLU A 134 -3.13 8.59 4.14
C GLU A 134 -3.24 9.84 3.26
N GLU A 135 -4.38 10.55 3.28
CA GLU A 135 -4.58 11.77 2.47
C GLU A 135 -3.67 12.92 2.91
N CYS A 136 -3.48 13.12 4.22
CA CYS A 136 -2.53 14.11 4.72
C CYS A 136 -1.08 13.78 4.29
N MET A 137 -0.69 12.49 4.31
CA MET A 137 0.62 12.06 3.83
C MET A 137 0.79 12.28 2.32
N ILE A 138 -0.22 11.96 1.52
CA ILE A 138 -0.19 12.19 0.06
C ILE A 138 -0.05 13.68 -0.22
N LEU A 139 -0.80 14.53 0.46
CA LEU A 139 -0.74 15.97 0.29
C LEU A 139 0.65 16.54 0.61
N ALA A 140 1.24 16.16 1.74
CA ALA A 140 2.60 16.58 2.11
C ALA A 140 3.66 16.07 1.12
N ASN A 141 3.50 14.85 0.60
CA ASN A 141 4.38 14.28 -0.42
C ASN A 141 4.31 15.06 -1.75
N ILE A 142 3.12 15.51 -2.15
CA ILE A 142 2.92 16.37 -3.33
C ILE A 142 3.61 17.72 -3.13
N CYS A 143 3.42 18.35 -1.97
CA CYS A 143 4.07 19.62 -1.63
C CYS A 143 5.60 19.49 -1.65
N ALA A 144 6.15 18.40 -1.11
CA ALA A 144 7.59 18.16 -1.12
C ALA A 144 8.14 17.98 -2.55
N ALA A 145 7.46 17.22 -3.40
CA ALA A 145 7.86 17.05 -4.80
C ALA A 145 7.84 18.38 -5.55
N ASN A 146 6.78 19.15 -5.41
CA ASN A 146 6.64 20.47 -6.05
C ASN A 146 7.70 21.47 -5.54
N PHE A 147 7.96 21.47 -4.23
CA PHE A 147 8.97 22.34 -3.62
C PHE A 147 10.37 22.09 -4.23
N LEU A 148 10.82 20.84 -4.22
CA LEU A 148 12.15 20.48 -4.71
C LEU A 148 12.30 20.75 -6.22
N LEU A 149 11.26 20.46 -7.01
CA LEU A 149 11.23 20.77 -8.45
C LEU A 149 11.29 22.28 -8.71
N LYS A 150 10.47 23.08 -8.00
CA LYS A 150 10.45 24.54 -8.12
C LYS A 150 11.82 25.16 -7.77
N LYS A 151 12.51 24.58 -6.79
CA LYS A 151 13.84 25.01 -6.35
C LYS A 151 14.99 24.40 -7.16
N LYS A 152 14.68 23.51 -8.14
CA LYS A 152 15.67 22.80 -8.98
C LYS A 152 16.67 21.96 -8.18
N ILE A 153 16.24 21.41 -7.04
CA ILE A 153 17.05 20.58 -6.16
C ILE A 153 16.94 19.11 -6.64
N PRO A 154 18.07 18.42 -6.95
CA PRO A 154 18.06 17.02 -7.29
C PRO A 154 17.41 16.19 -6.18
N THR A 155 16.46 15.32 -6.55
CA THR A 155 15.70 14.54 -5.58
C THR A 155 15.21 13.22 -6.17
N ILE A 156 14.62 12.39 -5.33
CA ILE A 156 14.07 11.08 -5.67
C ILE A 156 12.54 11.18 -5.72
N PHE A 157 11.97 10.77 -6.84
CA PHE A 157 10.52 10.67 -7.03
C PHE A 157 10.03 9.23 -6.85
N ARG A 158 8.76 9.06 -6.53
CA ARG A 158 8.07 7.78 -6.55
C ARG A 158 7.31 7.65 -7.86
N PHE A 159 7.94 7.03 -8.83
CA PHE A 159 7.45 6.86 -10.18
C PHE A 159 6.62 5.58 -10.35
N HIS A 160 5.49 5.66 -11.02
CA HIS A 160 4.65 4.51 -11.34
C HIS A 160 4.18 4.57 -12.78
N GLU A 161 4.77 3.74 -13.61
CA GLU A 161 4.48 3.67 -15.04
C GLU A 161 3.06 3.18 -15.33
N LYS A 162 2.57 3.53 -16.53
CA LYS A 162 1.37 2.92 -17.09
C LYS A 162 1.60 1.43 -17.36
N PRO A 163 0.56 0.59 -17.24
CA PRO A 163 0.67 -0.83 -17.56
C PRO A 163 0.92 -1.08 -19.05
N ASP A 164 1.55 -2.21 -19.37
CA ASP A 164 1.84 -2.61 -20.74
C ASP A 164 0.55 -3.02 -21.48
N LEU A 165 0.48 -2.70 -22.79
CA LEU A 165 -0.70 -2.98 -23.61
C LEU A 165 -1.06 -4.48 -23.64
N SER A 166 -0.07 -5.38 -23.67
CA SER A 166 -0.30 -6.83 -23.64
C SER A 166 -1.01 -7.27 -22.36
N LYS A 167 -0.56 -6.75 -21.19
CA LYS A 167 -1.20 -7.03 -19.90
C LYS A 167 -2.63 -6.49 -19.83
N ILE A 168 -2.87 -5.33 -20.46
CA ILE A 168 -4.21 -4.75 -20.54
C ILE A 168 -5.12 -5.64 -21.40
N THR A 169 -4.64 -6.16 -22.54
CA THR A 169 -5.41 -7.05 -23.40
C THR A 169 -5.80 -8.33 -22.66
N ASN A 170 -4.83 -8.98 -22.02
CA ASN A 170 -5.08 -10.21 -21.24
C ASN A 170 -6.09 -9.95 -20.09
N LEU A 171 -5.98 -8.80 -19.42
CA LEU A 171 -6.94 -8.42 -18.37
C LEU A 171 -8.34 -8.22 -18.94
N LYS A 172 -8.48 -7.58 -20.11
CA LYS A 172 -9.78 -7.40 -20.78
C LYS A 172 -10.42 -8.75 -21.10
N GLU A 173 -9.67 -9.67 -21.65
CA GLU A 173 -10.16 -11.02 -22.02
C GLU A 173 -10.58 -11.81 -20.76
N PHE A 174 -9.78 -11.74 -19.71
CA PHE A 174 -10.15 -12.33 -18.42
C PHE A 174 -11.47 -11.75 -17.89
N LEU A 175 -11.60 -10.40 -17.83
CA LEU A 175 -12.80 -9.74 -17.35
C LEU A 175 -14.03 -10.07 -18.21
N ALA A 176 -13.86 -10.11 -19.55
CA ALA A 176 -14.92 -10.50 -20.46
C ALA A 176 -15.43 -11.92 -20.20
N SER A 177 -14.53 -12.87 -19.89
CA SER A 177 -14.89 -14.25 -19.54
C SER A 177 -15.69 -14.35 -18.23
N ARG A 178 -15.66 -13.33 -17.39
CA ARG A 178 -16.42 -13.21 -16.13
C ARG A 178 -17.67 -12.32 -16.24
N GLY A 179 -18.02 -11.89 -17.46
CA GLY A 179 -19.20 -11.06 -17.71
C GLY A 179 -18.97 -9.55 -17.60
N PHE A 180 -17.76 -9.09 -17.30
CA PHE A 180 -17.40 -7.68 -17.21
C PHE A 180 -16.97 -7.11 -18.56
N LYS A 181 -17.94 -6.81 -19.43
CA LYS A 181 -17.68 -6.34 -20.81
C LYS A 181 -17.75 -4.83 -20.98
N LYS A 182 -18.22 -4.09 -20.00
CA LYS A 182 -18.42 -2.65 -20.06
C LYS A 182 -17.09 -1.90 -20.21
N ASN A 183 -17.06 -0.84 -20.98
CA ASN A 183 -15.87 -0.02 -21.24
C ASN A 183 -14.64 -0.73 -21.85
N MET A 184 -14.82 -1.90 -22.45
CA MET A 184 -13.74 -2.61 -23.15
C MET A 184 -13.17 -1.84 -24.34
N LYS A 185 -13.96 -0.94 -24.95
CA LYS A 185 -13.58 -0.11 -26.11
C LYS A 185 -12.94 1.23 -25.72
N SER A 186 -12.87 1.57 -24.45
CA SER A 186 -12.32 2.84 -24.01
C SER A 186 -10.79 2.89 -24.22
N ASN A 187 -10.32 3.95 -24.86
CA ASN A 187 -8.89 4.23 -24.97
C ASN A 187 -8.28 4.74 -23.65
N ASN A 188 -9.12 5.13 -22.69
CA ASN A 188 -8.69 5.56 -21.38
C ASN A 188 -8.71 4.38 -20.39
N PHE A 189 -7.57 3.70 -20.28
CA PHE A 189 -7.43 2.51 -19.45
C PHE A 189 -7.72 2.78 -17.97
N ARG A 190 -7.33 3.94 -17.43
CA ARG A 190 -7.63 4.31 -16.04
C ARG A 190 -9.13 4.35 -15.76
N SER A 191 -9.92 4.97 -16.67
CA SER A 191 -11.38 5.00 -16.53
C SER A 191 -11.98 3.60 -16.61
N SER A 192 -11.46 2.73 -17.48
CA SER A 192 -11.91 1.33 -17.56
C SER A 192 -11.65 0.57 -16.26
N ILE A 193 -10.46 0.72 -15.67
CA ILE A 193 -10.13 0.11 -14.36
C ILE A 193 -11.12 0.56 -13.29
N LEU A 194 -11.37 1.85 -13.17
CA LEU A 194 -12.30 2.38 -12.16
C LEU A 194 -13.71 1.83 -12.31
N THR A 195 -14.18 1.69 -13.56
CA THR A 195 -15.48 1.08 -13.81
C THR A 195 -15.50 -0.40 -13.42
N TRP A 196 -14.48 -1.18 -13.77
CA TRP A 196 -14.41 -2.59 -13.40
C TRP A 196 -14.31 -2.79 -11.89
N LEU A 197 -13.54 -1.98 -11.19
CA LEU A 197 -13.48 -1.98 -9.73
C LEU A 197 -14.86 -1.67 -9.11
N GLU A 198 -15.57 -0.68 -9.65
CA GLU A 198 -16.91 -0.33 -9.14
C GLU A 198 -17.95 -1.41 -9.43
N GLU A 199 -18.00 -1.94 -10.66
CA GLU A 199 -18.92 -3.01 -11.05
C GLU A 199 -18.66 -4.32 -10.31
N SER A 200 -17.41 -4.58 -9.91
CA SER A 200 -17.05 -5.79 -9.16
C SER A 200 -17.41 -5.72 -7.68
N LYS A 201 -17.64 -4.52 -7.13
CA LYS A 201 -18.00 -4.36 -5.71
C LYS A 201 -19.19 -5.22 -5.33
N LYS A 202 -19.10 -5.84 -4.15
CA LYS A 202 -20.14 -6.74 -3.58
C LYS A 202 -20.45 -7.98 -4.44
N THR A 203 -19.68 -8.24 -5.50
CA THR A 203 -19.77 -9.51 -6.23
C THR A 203 -18.77 -10.53 -5.67
N ARG A 204 -19.01 -11.80 -5.94
CA ARG A 204 -18.06 -12.88 -5.58
C ARG A 204 -16.67 -12.71 -6.24
N PHE A 205 -16.56 -11.88 -7.27
CA PHE A 205 -15.34 -11.63 -8.02
C PHE A 205 -14.56 -10.40 -7.56
N GLU A 206 -15.07 -9.62 -6.61
CA GLU A 206 -14.45 -8.35 -6.18
C GLU A 206 -12.95 -8.53 -5.86
N GLU A 207 -12.61 -9.44 -4.95
CA GLU A 207 -11.23 -9.66 -4.54
C GLU A 207 -10.33 -10.10 -5.70
N ILE A 208 -10.83 -11.00 -6.55
CA ILE A 208 -10.09 -11.53 -7.70
C ILE A 208 -9.85 -10.46 -8.75
N ILE A 209 -10.85 -9.64 -9.05
CA ILE A 209 -10.71 -8.55 -10.02
C ILE A 209 -9.69 -7.52 -9.50
N ASN A 210 -9.73 -7.16 -8.22
CA ASN A 210 -8.71 -6.31 -7.61
C ASN A 210 -7.30 -6.89 -7.78
N ILE A 211 -7.12 -8.19 -7.51
CA ILE A 211 -5.83 -8.88 -7.66
C ILE A 211 -5.38 -8.89 -9.13
N GLN A 212 -6.26 -9.20 -10.09
CA GLN A 212 -5.91 -9.26 -11.50
C GLN A 212 -5.56 -7.88 -12.08
N ILE A 213 -6.29 -6.85 -11.70
CA ILE A 213 -5.95 -5.47 -12.06
C ILE A 213 -4.59 -5.10 -11.48
N LEU A 214 -4.34 -5.38 -10.20
CA LEU A 214 -3.05 -5.11 -9.57
C LEU A 214 -1.90 -5.83 -10.27
N ARG A 215 -2.07 -7.11 -10.64
CA ARG A 215 -1.07 -7.90 -11.39
C ARG A 215 -0.79 -7.35 -12.80
N SER A 216 -1.75 -6.67 -13.40
CA SER A 216 -1.56 -6.00 -14.70
C SER A 216 -0.75 -4.71 -14.60
N MET A 217 -0.66 -4.11 -13.40
CA MET A 217 0.10 -2.89 -13.17
C MET A 217 1.61 -3.15 -13.13
N LYS A 218 2.38 -2.14 -13.47
CA LYS A 218 3.82 -2.13 -13.18
C LYS A 218 4.05 -1.86 -11.70
N LEU A 219 5.20 -2.27 -11.20
CA LEU A 219 5.61 -1.90 -9.85
C LEU A 219 6.10 -0.45 -9.83
N ALA A 220 5.68 0.29 -8.81
CA ALA A 220 6.25 1.60 -8.57
C ALA A 220 7.72 1.48 -8.17
N LYS A 221 8.57 2.41 -8.65
CA LYS A 221 10.00 2.46 -8.36
C LYS A 221 10.42 3.87 -7.95
N TYR A 222 11.61 4.00 -7.45
CA TYR A 222 12.23 5.30 -7.26
C TYR A 222 12.97 5.72 -8.53
N ASP A 223 12.87 7.00 -8.88
CA ASP A 223 13.46 7.55 -10.09
C ASP A 223 13.91 9.00 -9.83
N SER A 224 15.00 9.41 -10.47
CA SER A 224 15.57 10.76 -10.31
C SER A 224 15.04 11.78 -11.34
N THR A 225 14.39 11.30 -12.40
CA THR A 225 13.94 12.12 -13.55
C THR A 225 12.43 12.09 -13.71
N ASN A 226 11.81 10.91 -13.65
CA ASN A 226 10.39 10.75 -13.83
C ASN A 226 9.65 10.86 -12.50
N SER A 227 8.62 11.67 -12.47
CA SER A 227 7.91 12.05 -11.24
C SER A 227 6.45 11.65 -11.21
N ASP A 228 5.85 11.20 -12.32
CA ASP A 228 4.44 10.87 -12.40
C ASP A 228 4.11 9.53 -11.73
N HIS A 229 2.93 9.44 -11.17
CA HIS A 229 2.44 8.25 -10.50
C HIS A 229 1.08 7.82 -11.05
N PHE A 230 1.07 6.85 -11.98
CA PHE A 230 -0.12 6.43 -12.72
C PHE A 230 -1.30 6.07 -11.79
N ALA A 231 -1.12 5.22 -10.78
CA ALA A 231 -2.22 4.79 -9.93
C ALA A 231 -2.81 5.93 -9.08
N LEU A 232 -1.97 6.84 -8.56
CA LEU A 232 -2.43 8.00 -7.80
C LEU A 232 -2.97 9.15 -8.68
N ALA A 233 -2.78 9.06 -10.00
CA ALA A 233 -3.11 10.11 -10.95
C ALA A 233 -2.44 11.46 -10.59
N LEU A 234 -1.15 11.41 -10.29
CA LEU A 234 -0.34 12.56 -9.92
C LEU A 234 0.82 12.71 -10.91
N ASP A 235 1.07 13.94 -11.36
CA ASP A 235 2.18 14.26 -12.27
C ASP A 235 3.52 14.35 -11.54
N LYS A 236 3.48 14.67 -10.24
CA LYS A 236 4.67 14.86 -9.39
C LYS A 236 4.42 14.26 -8.03
N TYR A 237 5.25 13.29 -7.66
CA TYR A 237 5.09 12.60 -6.38
C TYR A 237 6.44 12.12 -5.85
N CYS A 238 6.72 12.39 -4.60
CA CYS A 238 7.86 11.84 -3.88
C CYS A 238 7.43 11.30 -2.52
N HIS A 239 8.32 10.64 -1.81
CA HIS A 239 8.10 10.20 -0.45
C HIS A 239 8.82 11.15 0.52
N PHE A 240 8.08 11.74 1.45
CA PHE A 240 8.58 12.69 2.45
C PHE A 240 8.21 12.28 3.88
N THR A 241 7.06 11.63 4.06
CA THR A 241 6.38 11.49 5.36
C THR A 241 6.85 10.32 6.23
N SER A 242 7.78 9.48 5.79
CA SER A 242 8.22 8.29 6.55
C SER A 242 9.75 8.09 6.57
N PRO A 243 10.55 9.07 7.06
CA PRO A 243 12.01 9.01 7.00
C PRO A 243 12.65 7.96 7.92
N ILE A 244 11.92 7.43 8.91
CA ILE A 244 12.41 6.38 9.80
C ILE A 244 12.66 5.07 9.05
N ARG A 245 11.77 4.73 8.10
CA ARG A 245 11.75 3.43 7.41
C ARG A 245 12.07 3.49 5.92
N ARG A 246 12.11 4.67 5.30
CA ARG A 246 12.40 4.83 3.87
C ARG A 246 13.57 5.80 3.67
N TYR A 247 14.62 5.31 3.03
CA TYR A 247 15.79 6.13 2.74
C TYR A 247 15.48 7.25 1.72
N ALA A 248 14.54 7.01 0.78
CA ALA A 248 14.07 8.04 -0.14
C ALA A 248 13.58 9.29 0.58
N ASP A 249 12.81 9.12 1.66
CA ASP A 249 12.32 10.24 2.47
C ASP A 249 13.48 11.01 3.13
N LEU A 250 14.54 10.32 3.57
CA LEU A 250 15.75 10.99 4.10
C LEU A 250 16.45 11.84 3.05
N VAL A 251 16.54 11.39 1.80
CA VAL A 251 17.12 12.17 0.70
C VAL A 251 16.28 13.42 0.45
N VAL A 252 14.96 13.29 0.39
CA VAL A 252 14.01 14.41 0.28
C VAL A 252 14.18 15.39 1.45
N HIS A 253 14.26 14.90 2.70
CA HIS A 253 14.51 15.71 3.87
C HIS A 253 15.84 16.47 3.81
N ARG A 254 16.91 15.82 3.35
CA ARG A 254 18.21 16.47 3.18
C ARG A 254 18.17 17.58 2.15
N GLY A 255 17.50 17.38 1.01
CA GLY A 255 17.29 18.43 0.01
C GLY A 255 16.53 19.63 0.55
N ILE A 256 15.43 19.40 1.29
CA ILE A 256 14.64 20.47 1.93
C ILE A 256 15.48 21.20 2.98
N LYS A 257 16.17 20.46 3.88
CA LYS A 257 17.01 21.05 4.91
C LYS A 257 18.18 21.85 4.34
N GLY A 258 18.83 21.32 3.29
CA GLY A 258 19.89 22.04 2.58
C GLY A 258 19.42 23.41 2.11
N TYR A 259 18.25 23.46 1.45
CA TYR A 259 17.67 24.72 1.00
C TYR A 259 17.33 25.67 2.18
N LEU A 260 16.69 25.18 3.24
CA LEU A 260 16.33 26.01 4.40
C LEU A 260 17.56 26.60 5.09
N ARG A 261 18.66 25.85 5.17
CA ARG A 261 19.91 26.31 5.77
C ARG A 261 20.68 27.25 4.87
N GLU A 262 20.67 27.05 3.56
CA GLU A 262 21.24 27.98 2.58
C GLU A 262 20.59 29.38 2.66
N GLN A 263 19.28 29.42 2.90
CA GLN A 263 18.55 30.67 3.12
C GLN A 263 18.85 31.31 4.51
N SER A 264 19.31 30.53 5.47
CA SER A 264 19.80 31.04 6.75
C SER A 264 21.31 31.34 6.62
N LYS A 265 21.79 32.44 7.22
CA LYS A 265 23.19 32.91 7.17
C LYS A 265 24.24 31.84 7.59
N ASN A 266 23.82 30.70 8.10
CA ASN A 266 24.66 29.59 8.56
C ASN A 266 24.57 28.35 7.63
N GLY A 267 24.34 28.56 6.35
CA GLY A 267 24.11 27.47 5.39
C GLY A 267 25.33 26.59 5.11
N ASP A 268 25.21 25.30 5.39
CA ASP A 268 26.16 24.29 4.97
C ASP A 268 25.67 23.63 3.66
N ALA A 269 26.37 23.91 2.54
CA ALA A 269 26.05 23.38 1.22
C ALA A 269 26.25 21.86 1.10
N SER A 270 26.82 21.21 2.12
CA SER A 270 27.12 19.76 2.14
C SER A 270 25.89 18.84 2.13
N PHE A 271 24.68 19.39 2.22
CA PHE A 271 23.43 18.62 2.27
C PHE A 271 22.82 18.30 0.90
N PHE A 272 23.34 18.84 -0.19
CA PHE A 272 22.81 18.58 -1.52
C PHE A 272 23.51 17.41 -2.18
N TYR A 273 22.72 16.48 -2.70
CA TYR A 273 23.19 15.48 -3.63
C TYR A 273 23.26 16.04 -5.05
N ASN A 274 24.24 15.59 -5.83
CA ASN A 274 24.24 15.86 -7.26
C ASN A 274 23.29 14.89 -8.01
N LYS A 275 23.04 15.16 -9.30
CA LYS A 275 22.10 14.36 -10.10
C LYS A 275 22.50 12.89 -10.25
N ASN A 276 23.81 12.62 -10.38
CA ASN A 276 24.33 11.26 -10.56
C ASN A 276 24.15 10.45 -9.26
N GLU A 277 24.50 11.03 -8.11
CA GLU A 277 24.29 10.42 -6.80
C GLU A 277 22.81 10.08 -6.56
N VAL A 278 21.90 10.99 -6.91
CA VAL A 278 20.45 10.76 -6.76
C VAL A 278 20.01 9.62 -7.67
N ALA A 279 20.54 9.50 -8.88
CA ALA A 279 20.21 8.41 -9.80
C ALA A 279 20.68 7.06 -9.24
N GLU A 280 21.94 6.95 -8.81
CA GLU A 280 22.52 5.74 -8.20
C GLU A 280 21.74 5.32 -6.94
N ILE A 281 21.42 6.28 -6.07
CA ILE A 281 20.61 6.02 -4.86
C ILE A 281 19.21 5.51 -5.25
N SER A 282 18.58 6.09 -6.28
CA SER A 282 17.23 5.68 -6.73
C SER A 282 17.19 4.20 -7.16
N GLU A 283 18.19 3.74 -7.90
CA GLU A 283 18.31 2.35 -8.30
C GLU A 283 18.55 1.44 -7.10
N LEU A 284 19.53 1.80 -6.26
CA LEU A 284 19.88 1.03 -5.06
C LEU A 284 18.68 0.83 -4.13
N ILE A 285 17.95 1.90 -3.81
CA ILE A 285 16.81 1.81 -2.89
C ILE A 285 15.61 1.06 -3.50
N SER A 286 15.42 1.14 -4.83
CA SER A 286 14.40 0.35 -5.52
C SER A 286 14.71 -1.15 -5.43
N ASP A 287 15.98 -1.54 -5.57
CA ASP A 287 16.41 -2.93 -5.40
C ASP A 287 16.27 -3.40 -3.95
N LYS A 288 16.66 -2.56 -2.99
CA LYS A 288 16.53 -2.88 -1.56
C LYS A 288 15.07 -3.01 -1.14
N GLU A 289 14.18 -2.16 -1.66
CA GLU A 289 12.74 -2.25 -1.42
C GLU A 289 12.19 -3.59 -1.91
N ARG A 290 12.52 -4.01 -3.15
CA ARG A 290 12.11 -5.30 -3.71
C ARG A 290 12.61 -6.50 -2.89
N LYS A 291 13.88 -6.44 -2.45
CA LYS A 291 14.45 -7.48 -1.57
C LYS A 291 13.73 -7.55 -0.23
N ALA A 292 13.49 -6.40 0.41
CA ALA A 292 12.77 -6.33 1.68
C ALA A 292 11.33 -6.88 1.55
N GLU A 293 10.62 -6.51 0.48
CA GLU A 293 9.28 -7.03 0.20
C GLU A 293 9.27 -8.55 0.00
N LYS A 294 10.24 -9.08 -0.76
CA LYS A 294 10.37 -10.53 -0.96
C LYS A 294 10.61 -11.26 0.37
N ILE A 295 11.53 -10.78 1.20
CA ILE A 295 11.82 -11.37 2.51
C ILE A 295 10.58 -11.33 3.41
N THR A 296 9.85 -10.21 3.43
CA THR A 296 8.63 -10.07 4.22
C THR A 296 7.56 -11.08 3.78
N LYS A 297 7.36 -11.25 2.45
CA LYS A 297 6.41 -12.23 1.91
C LYS A 297 6.81 -13.68 2.22
N GLU A 298 8.10 -14.00 2.16
CA GLU A 298 8.60 -15.33 2.52
C GLU A 298 8.41 -15.62 4.02
N ALA A 299 8.72 -14.64 4.89
CA ALA A 299 8.48 -14.76 6.32
C ALA A 299 6.99 -14.93 6.64
N GLU A 300 6.12 -14.13 6.01
CA GLU A 300 4.66 -14.26 6.17
C GLU A 300 4.15 -15.63 5.69
N LYS A 301 4.65 -16.11 4.56
CA LYS A 301 4.32 -17.46 4.06
C LYS A 301 4.73 -18.56 5.05
N PHE A 302 5.94 -18.47 5.58
CA PHE A 302 6.42 -19.42 6.60
C PHE A 302 5.49 -19.45 7.84
N LEU A 303 5.13 -18.26 8.34
CA LEU A 303 4.24 -18.13 9.49
C LEU A 303 2.82 -18.66 9.20
N LYS A 304 2.31 -18.45 7.99
CA LYS A 304 1.03 -19.00 7.52
C LYS A 304 1.06 -20.52 7.43
N CYS A 305 2.14 -21.11 6.89
CA CYS A 305 2.32 -22.56 6.87
C CYS A 305 2.34 -23.14 8.29
N LYS A 306 3.09 -22.52 9.20
CA LYS A 306 3.17 -22.96 10.60
C LYS A 306 1.83 -22.87 11.33
N CYS A 307 1.01 -21.88 11.01
CA CYS A 307 -0.36 -21.79 11.52
C CYS A 307 -1.25 -22.91 10.94
N ALA A 308 -1.07 -23.27 9.66
CA ALA A 308 -1.85 -24.29 8.98
C ALA A 308 -1.60 -25.72 9.50
N GLU A 309 -0.43 -25.99 10.10
CA GLU A 309 -0.10 -27.30 10.70
C GLU A 309 -1.16 -27.78 11.71
N ASN A 310 -1.79 -26.86 12.44
CA ASN A 310 -2.82 -27.16 13.42
C ASN A 310 -4.16 -27.62 12.82
N TYR A 311 -4.31 -27.53 11.50
CA TYR A 311 -5.57 -27.78 10.77
C TYR A 311 -5.45 -28.89 9.74
N ILE A 312 -4.35 -29.64 9.76
CA ILE A 312 -4.12 -30.75 8.83
C ILE A 312 -5.21 -31.81 9.02
N GLY A 313 -5.87 -32.17 7.92
CA GLY A 313 -6.95 -33.17 7.90
C GLY A 313 -8.36 -32.59 8.00
N GLU A 314 -8.52 -31.30 8.25
CA GLU A 314 -9.83 -30.63 8.22
C GLU A 314 -10.26 -30.25 6.79
N ASP A 315 -11.55 -30.21 6.57
CA ASP A 315 -12.15 -29.78 5.32
C ASP A 315 -12.46 -28.28 5.34
N PHE A 316 -12.11 -27.57 4.28
CA PHE A 316 -12.31 -26.11 4.16
C PHE A 316 -12.98 -25.75 2.85
N GLU A 317 -13.75 -24.69 2.89
CA GLU A 317 -14.20 -23.97 1.69
C GLU A 317 -13.23 -22.85 1.36
N GLY A 318 -12.88 -22.73 0.08
CA GLY A 318 -11.99 -21.70 -0.40
C GLY A 318 -12.33 -21.26 -1.82
N THR A 319 -11.60 -20.26 -2.30
CA THR A 319 -11.74 -19.74 -3.66
C THR A 319 -10.42 -19.91 -4.42
N ILE A 320 -10.48 -20.36 -5.67
CA ILE A 320 -9.32 -20.47 -6.55
C ILE A 320 -8.83 -19.06 -6.90
N VAL A 321 -7.60 -18.72 -6.51
CA VAL A 321 -7.00 -17.38 -6.72
C VAL A 321 -5.97 -17.33 -7.84
N SER A 322 -5.43 -18.48 -8.25
CA SER A 322 -4.54 -18.60 -9.40
C SER A 322 -4.48 -20.04 -9.90
N VAL A 323 -4.26 -20.21 -11.21
CA VAL A 323 -4.15 -21.52 -11.87
C VAL A 323 -2.81 -21.65 -12.58
N PHE A 324 -2.28 -22.89 -12.65
CA PHE A 324 -1.02 -23.25 -13.30
C PHE A 324 -1.21 -24.60 -14.00
N ASN A 325 -0.30 -24.97 -14.91
CA ASN A 325 -0.34 -26.27 -15.59
C ASN A 325 -0.37 -27.48 -14.65
N PHE A 326 0.19 -27.34 -13.44
CA PHE A 326 0.37 -28.40 -12.46
C PHE A 326 -0.60 -28.29 -11.26
N GLY A 327 -1.53 -27.30 -11.25
CA GLY A 327 -2.51 -27.14 -10.17
C GLY A 327 -3.02 -25.72 -10.01
N PHE A 328 -3.58 -25.45 -8.85
CA PHE A 328 -4.10 -24.12 -8.53
C PHE A 328 -3.89 -23.77 -7.04
N PHE A 329 -3.85 -22.49 -6.76
CA PHE A 329 -3.90 -21.98 -5.38
C PHE A 329 -5.33 -21.67 -4.97
N VAL A 330 -5.66 -22.07 -3.74
CA VAL A 330 -6.96 -21.85 -3.10
C VAL A 330 -6.75 -20.98 -1.87
N LYS A 331 -7.50 -19.89 -1.79
CA LYS A 331 -7.57 -19.07 -0.59
C LYS A 331 -8.61 -19.65 0.37
N ILE A 332 -8.17 -20.12 1.52
CA ILE A 332 -9.02 -20.61 2.61
C ILE A 332 -9.49 -19.40 3.43
N HIS A 333 -10.76 -19.03 3.30
CA HIS A 333 -11.28 -17.80 3.92
C HIS A 333 -11.27 -17.82 5.45
N LYS A 334 -11.57 -18.98 6.06
CA LYS A 334 -11.59 -19.16 7.52
C LYS A 334 -10.23 -18.84 8.17
N LEU A 335 -9.14 -19.19 7.47
CA LEU A 335 -7.76 -19.05 7.98
C LEU A 335 -7.02 -17.84 7.40
N ASN A 336 -7.52 -17.26 6.31
CA ASN A 336 -6.82 -16.25 5.49
C ASN A 336 -5.44 -16.74 5.01
N ILE A 337 -5.37 -18.00 4.57
CA ILE A 337 -4.16 -18.68 4.09
C ILE A 337 -4.42 -19.19 2.68
N ASP A 338 -3.39 -19.17 1.83
CA ASP A 338 -3.44 -19.74 0.50
C ASP A 338 -2.77 -21.12 0.51
N GLY A 339 -3.49 -22.16 0.05
CA GLY A 339 -3.00 -23.51 -0.11
C GLY A 339 -2.83 -23.87 -1.58
N PHE A 340 -1.86 -24.73 -1.90
CA PHE A 340 -1.65 -25.24 -3.25
C PHE A 340 -2.27 -26.64 -3.43
N CYS A 341 -3.14 -26.78 -4.42
CA CYS A 341 -3.71 -28.06 -4.83
C CYS A 341 -3.04 -28.53 -6.13
N HIS A 342 -2.25 -29.61 -6.06
CA HIS A 342 -1.59 -30.19 -7.22
C HIS A 342 -2.58 -31.05 -8.02
N VAL A 343 -2.50 -31.07 -9.36
CA VAL A 343 -3.41 -31.86 -10.22
C VAL A 343 -3.46 -33.35 -9.87
N ASN A 344 -2.39 -33.91 -9.31
CA ASN A 344 -2.36 -35.33 -8.91
C ASN A 344 -3.22 -35.63 -7.67
N SER A 345 -3.60 -34.61 -6.89
CA SER A 345 -4.48 -34.74 -5.71
C SER A 345 -5.96 -34.65 -6.07
N PHE A 346 -6.31 -34.31 -7.33
CA PHE A 346 -7.69 -34.27 -7.77
C PHE A 346 -8.27 -35.68 -7.93
N LYS A 347 -9.57 -35.85 -7.73
CA LYS A 347 -10.24 -37.11 -7.97
C LYS A 347 -9.99 -37.56 -9.41
N GLY A 348 -9.23 -38.68 -9.62
CA GLY A 348 -8.82 -39.14 -10.94
C GLY A 348 -7.67 -38.35 -11.57
N GLY A 349 -7.01 -37.46 -10.88
CA GLY A 349 -6.00 -36.52 -11.39
C GLY A 349 -4.82 -37.16 -12.12
N ARG A 350 -4.36 -38.36 -11.70
CA ARG A 350 -3.27 -39.10 -12.39
C ARG A 350 -3.63 -39.55 -13.81
N ARG A 351 -4.93 -39.65 -14.16
CA ARG A 351 -5.44 -40.11 -15.46
C ARG A 351 -5.98 -38.99 -16.34
N ILE A 352 -6.10 -37.77 -15.80
CA ILE A 352 -6.68 -36.62 -16.48
C ILE A 352 -5.56 -35.64 -16.81
N ARG A 353 -5.41 -35.31 -18.09
CA ARG A 353 -4.53 -34.25 -18.54
C ARG A 353 -5.28 -32.91 -18.46
N TYR A 354 -4.72 -31.96 -17.71
CA TYR A 354 -5.20 -30.61 -17.63
C TYR A 354 -4.34 -29.69 -18.50
N LYS A 355 -4.97 -28.72 -19.16
CA LYS A 355 -4.30 -27.70 -19.96
C LYS A 355 -4.63 -26.30 -19.39
N LEU A 356 -3.61 -25.53 -19.17
CA LEU A 356 -3.77 -24.13 -18.75
C LEU A 356 -4.27 -23.29 -19.94
N ASP A 357 -5.32 -22.53 -19.71
CA ASP A 357 -5.74 -21.42 -20.56
C ASP A 357 -5.39 -20.13 -19.84
N GLU A 358 -4.28 -19.51 -20.23
CA GLU A 358 -3.75 -18.31 -19.60
C GLU A 358 -4.66 -17.09 -19.79
N THR A 359 -5.38 -17.04 -20.93
CA THR A 359 -6.25 -15.92 -21.30
C THR A 359 -7.40 -15.75 -20.31
N ILE A 360 -8.12 -16.84 -20.07
CA ILE A 360 -9.27 -16.84 -19.16
C ILE A 360 -8.90 -17.31 -17.75
N GLN A 361 -7.64 -17.61 -17.51
CA GLN A 361 -7.12 -18.16 -16.27
C GLN A 361 -7.93 -19.38 -15.79
N ALA A 362 -7.92 -20.43 -16.58
CA ALA A 362 -8.61 -21.67 -16.33
C ALA A 362 -7.70 -22.87 -16.51
N LEU A 363 -7.89 -23.89 -15.69
CA LEU A 363 -7.28 -25.19 -15.84
C LEU A 363 -8.34 -26.14 -16.44
N LYS A 364 -8.22 -26.43 -17.74
CA LYS A 364 -9.20 -27.20 -18.51
C LYS A 364 -8.83 -28.67 -18.54
N GLY A 365 -9.75 -29.53 -18.11
CA GLY A 365 -9.68 -31.01 -18.21
C GLY A 365 -10.77 -31.55 -19.07
N ARG A 366 -10.74 -32.88 -19.33
CA ARG A 366 -11.78 -33.55 -20.14
C ARG A 366 -13.17 -33.57 -19.47
N LYS A 367 -13.23 -33.67 -18.16
CA LYS A 367 -14.47 -33.79 -17.38
C LYS A 367 -14.78 -32.55 -16.55
N GLU A 368 -13.77 -31.88 -16.05
CA GLU A 368 -13.90 -30.78 -15.12
C GLU A 368 -12.95 -29.64 -15.52
N ASN A 369 -13.43 -28.42 -15.35
CA ASN A 369 -12.65 -27.22 -15.56
C ASN A 369 -12.62 -26.41 -14.23
N TYR A 370 -11.48 -25.85 -13.91
CA TYR A 370 -11.28 -25.02 -12.72
C TYR A 370 -10.92 -23.60 -13.14
N TYR A 371 -11.69 -22.65 -12.69
CA TYR A 371 -11.51 -21.26 -13.05
C TYR A 371 -11.08 -20.43 -11.83
N VAL A 372 -10.23 -19.44 -12.06
CA VAL A 372 -9.98 -18.43 -11.02
C VAL A 372 -11.32 -17.78 -10.63
N GLY A 373 -11.66 -17.81 -9.35
CA GLY A 373 -12.93 -17.33 -8.82
C GLY A 373 -13.92 -18.41 -8.43
N ASP A 374 -13.66 -19.66 -8.77
CA ASP A 374 -14.54 -20.75 -8.38
C ASP A 374 -14.37 -21.10 -6.91
N SER A 375 -15.48 -21.40 -6.24
CA SER A 375 -15.49 -21.97 -4.90
C SER A 375 -15.20 -23.45 -4.96
N ILE A 376 -14.35 -23.93 -4.05
CA ILE A 376 -13.95 -25.34 -3.98
C ILE A 376 -13.80 -25.79 -2.55
N LYS A 377 -14.11 -27.06 -2.28
CA LYS A 377 -13.79 -27.72 -1.01
C LYS A 377 -12.43 -28.40 -1.12
N VAL A 378 -11.58 -28.15 -0.14
CA VAL A 378 -10.22 -28.68 -0.03
C VAL A 378 -9.99 -29.26 1.36
N LYS A 379 -9.07 -30.24 1.43
CA LYS A 379 -8.69 -30.89 2.68
C LYS A 379 -7.23 -30.65 2.95
#